data_9ef6bf227c945c579f29b68b372da644
#
_entry.id   9ef6bf227c945c579f29b68b372da644
#
_cell.length_a   1.000
_cell.length_b   1.000
_cell.length_c   1.000
_cell.angle_alpha   90.00
_cell.angle_beta   90.00
_cell.angle_gamma   90.00
#
_symmetry.space_group_name_H-M   'P 1'
#
loop_
_entity.id
_entity.type
_entity.pdbx_description
1 polymer ?
#
loop_
_entity_poly.entity_id
_entity_poly.type
_entity_poly.pdbx_seq_one_letter_code
_entity_poly.pdbx_strand_id
1 'polypeptide(L)'
;EPADVPGVLLLVVGALGLVGNLVSLAVLAGGDRRNMNMRGAMLHVLGDALGSVGVIAAALVLILTGWPYADTVASLFIVALILPRTVALLREVGHVLLEGAPRGIDTADVRAALLAVTGVEDVHELHLWSINDRRPTVSAHLVVAPQLDDEAVHVRCGEASVLDCAAGMLRERFGLHHSTLQIEQGHHVEHEDRCH
;
A
#
# COMPACT_ATOMS: atom_id res chain seq x y z
N GLU A 1 -30.90 17.60 -26.33
CA GLU A 1 -30.41 18.84 -26.99
C GLU A 1 -29.23 19.37 -26.17
N PRO A 2 -28.06 19.63 -26.78
CA PRO A 2 -26.95 20.24 -26.09
C PRO A 2 -27.36 21.64 -25.60
N ALA A 3 -27.10 21.92 -24.31
CA ALA A 3 -27.34 23.24 -23.76
C ALA A 3 -26.40 24.27 -24.45
N ASP A 4 -26.93 25.45 -24.81
CA ASP A 4 -26.14 26.56 -25.34
C ASP A 4 -25.25 27.13 -24.19
N VAL A 5 -24.07 26.58 -24.02
CA VAL A 5 -23.12 27.06 -23.05
C VAL A 5 -22.15 28.03 -23.77
N PRO A 6 -22.00 29.27 -23.27
CA PRO A 6 -21.08 30.22 -23.86
C PRO A 6 -19.64 29.70 -23.78
N GLY A 7 -18.98 29.44 -24.92
CA GLY A 7 -17.62 28.90 -24.98
C GLY A 7 -16.58 29.74 -24.21
N VAL A 8 -16.78 31.08 -24.17
CA VAL A 8 -15.93 31.98 -23.39
C VAL A 8 -16.04 31.74 -21.88
N LEU A 9 -17.24 31.44 -21.37
CA LEU A 9 -17.43 31.12 -19.96
C LEU A 9 -16.72 29.82 -19.60
N LEU A 10 -16.83 28.79 -20.43
CA LEU A 10 -16.10 27.51 -20.27
C LEU A 10 -14.58 27.73 -20.27
N LEU A 11 -14.07 28.59 -21.14
CA LEU A 11 -12.64 28.91 -21.20
C LEU A 11 -12.16 29.58 -19.92
N VAL A 12 -12.89 30.56 -19.40
CA VAL A 12 -12.52 31.28 -18.15
C VAL A 12 -12.56 30.33 -16.95
N VAL A 13 -13.61 29.53 -16.80
CA VAL A 13 -13.74 28.58 -15.69
C VAL A 13 -12.65 27.51 -15.78
N GLY A 14 -12.39 26.97 -16.97
CA GLY A 14 -11.32 26.00 -17.19
C GLY A 14 -9.93 26.57 -16.86
N ALA A 15 -9.65 27.81 -17.25
CA ALA A 15 -8.37 28.46 -16.95
C ALA A 15 -8.17 28.71 -15.44
N LEU A 16 -9.19 29.19 -14.73
CA LEU A 16 -9.14 29.36 -13.28
C LEU A 16 -8.96 28.02 -12.56
N GLY A 17 -9.68 26.99 -12.98
CA GLY A 17 -9.53 25.64 -12.45
C GLY A 17 -8.12 25.09 -12.66
N LEU A 18 -7.55 25.26 -13.87
CA LEU A 18 -6.18 24.83 -14.14
C LEU A 18 -5.15 25.53 -13.28
N VAL A 19 -5.25 26.86 -13.09
CA VAL A 19 -4.34 27.61 -12.23
C VAL A 19 -4.41 27.11 -10.78
N GLY A 20 -5.63 26.92 -10.24
CA GLY A 20 -5.81 26.39 -8.88
C GLY A 20 -5.20 24.99 -8.73
N ASN A 21 -5.41 24.11 -9.70
CA ASN A 21 -4.85 22.76 -9.67
C ASN A 21 -3.33 22.73 -9.84
N LEU A 22 -2.74 23.61 -10.66
CA LEU A 22 -1.29 23.73 -10.78
C LEU A 22 -0.64 24.24 -9.49
N VAL A 23 -1.26 25.20 -8.81
CA VAL A 23 -0.80 25.66 -7.49
C VAL A 23 -0.87 24.51 -6.47
N SER A 24 -1.97 23.77 -6.44
CA SER A 24 -2.13 22.60 -5.56
C SER A 24 -1.08 21.53 -5.85
N LEU A 25 -0.79 21.23 -7.11
CA LEU A 25 0.27 20.29 -7.50
C LEU A 25 1.64 20.79 -7.06
N ALA A 26 1.93 22.07 -7.17
CA ALA A 26 3.20 22.65 -6.73
C ALA A 26 3.39 22.51 -5.21
N VAL A 27 2.34 22.74 -4.43
CA VAL A 27 2.36 22.55 -2.97
C VAL A 27 2.55 21.07 -2.61
N LEU A 28 1.82 20.15 -3.25
CA LEU A 28 1.92 18.73 -3.00
C LEU A 28 3.26 18.13 -3.48
N ALA A 29 3.94 18.75 -4.45
CA ALA A 29 5.20 18.27 -4.99
C ALA A 29 6.34 18.20 -3.96
N GLY A 30 6.27 19.03 -2.89
CA GLY A 30 7.19 19.02 -1.75
C GLY A 30 6.92 17.91 -0.73
N GLY A 31 5.81 17.18 -0.86
CA GLY A 31 5.41 16.13 0.08
C GLY A 31 6.05 14.77 -0.18
N ASP A 32 5.88 13.86 0.78
CA ASP A 32 6.38 12.50 0.68
C ASP A 32 5.57 11.66 -0.31
N ARG A 33 6.09 11.51 -1.53
CA ARG A 33 5.45 10.77 -2.64
C ARG A 33 5.32 9.26 -2.41
N ARG A 34 5.94 8.71 -1.37
CA ARG A 34 5.83 7.30 -1.01
C ARG A 34 4.62 7.00 -0.12
N ASN A 35 3.98 8.04 0.42
CA ASN A 35 2.77 7.90 1.22
C ASN A 35 1.54 7.75 0.31
N MET A 36 0.70 6.71 0.55
CA MET A 36 -0.52 6.45 -0.24
C MET A 36 -1.49 7.62 -0.24
N ASN A 37 -1.67 8.29 0.92
CA ASN A 37 -2.54 9.46 1.00
C ASN A 37 -2.03 10.60 0.11
N MET A 38 -0.71 10.83 0.09
CA MET A 38 -0.09 11.83 -0.77
C MET A 38 -0.24 11.45 -2.25
N ARG A 39 -0.05 10.17 -2.59
CA ARG A 39 -0.26 9.67 -3.96
C ARG A 39 -1.72 9.81 -4.39
N GLY A 40 -2.67 9.51 -3.50
CA GLY A 40 -4.10 9.72 -3.75
C GLY A 40 -4.44 11.19 -4.00
N ALA A 41 -3.97 12.09 -3.14
CA ALA A 41 -4.17 13.52 -3.29
C ALA A 41 -3.55 14.06 -4.59
N MET A 42 -2.32 13.66 -4.93
CA MET A 42 -1.68 14.05 -6.19
C MET A 42 -2.43 13.52 -7.42
N LEU A 43 -2.93 12.28 -7.36
CA LEU A 43 -3.69 11.68 -8.47
C LEU A 43 -5.02 12.43 -8.68
N HIS A 44 -5.69 12.81 -7.59
CA HIS A 44 -6.93 13.60 -7.64
C HIS A 44 -6.68 14.97 -8.28
N VAL A 45 -5.73 15.75 -7.75
CA VAL A 45 -5.43 17.09 -8.29
C VAL A 45 -4.91 17.03 -9.74
N LEU A 46 -4.15 15.98 -10.09
CA LEU A 46 -3.74 15.75 -11.48
C LEU A 46 -4.95 15.47 -12.39
N GLY A 47 -5.92 14.69 -11.91
CA GLY A 47 -7.18 14.44 -12.63
C GLY A 47 -7.93 15.74 -12.89
N ASP A 48 -8.06 16.59 -11.88
CA ASP A 48 -8.73 17.88 -11.96
C ASP A 48 -8.00 18.85 -12.92
N ALA A 49 -6.65 18.83 -12.91
CA ALA A 49 -5.85 19.61 -13.85
C ALA A 49 -6.06 19.15 -15.30
N LEU A 50 -6.06 17.84 -15.54
CA LEU A 50 -6.38 17.26 -16.86
C LEU A 50 -7.81 17.55 -17.29
N GLY A 51 -8.77 17.51 -16.34
CA GLY A 51 -10.14 17.94 -16.57
C GLY A 51 -10.21 19.41 -17.03
N SER A 52 -9.50 20.29 -16.33
CA SER A 52 -9.43 21.71 -16.68
C SER A 52 -8.82 21.94 -18.09
N VAL A 53 -7.75 21.20 -18.44
CA VAL A 53 -7.17 21.23 -19.78
C VAL A 53 -8.17 20.75 -20.83
N GLY A 54 -8.91 19.67 -20.54
CA GLY A 54 -9.96 19.14 -21.40
C GLY A 54 -11.08 20.15 -21.65
N VAL A 55 -11.55 20.83 -20.60
CA VAL A 55 -12.57 21.89 -20.70
C VAL A 55 -12.07 23.06 -21.55
N ILE A 56 -10.81 23.48 -21.37
CA ILE A 56 -10.20 24.55 -22.18
C ILE A 56 -10.13 24.13 -23.64
N ALA A 57 -9.66 22.90 -23.92
CA ALA A 57 -9.57 22.38 -25.28
C ALA A 57 -10.95 22.28 -25.95
N ALA A 58 -11.95 21.75 -25.23
CA ALA A 58 -13.32 21.67 -25.69
C ALA A 58 -13.93 23.06 -26.00
N ALA A 59 -13.69 24.04 -25.10
CA ALA A 59 -14.12 25.42 -25.28
C ALA A 59 -13.52 26.05 -26.56
N LEU A 60 -12.21 25.84 -26.79
CA LEU A 60 -11.53 26.33 -27.98
C LEU A 60 -12.09 25.69 -29.25
N VAL A 61 -12.30 24.36 -29.26
CA VAL A 61 -12.90 23.67 -30.39
C VAL A 61 -14.32 24.17 -30.65
N LEU A 62 -15.13 24.35 -29.60
CA LEU A 62 -16.47 24.86 -29.69
C LEU A 62 -16.49 26.28 -30.29
N ILE A 63 -15.61 27.18 -29.82
CA ILE A 63 -15.49 28.57 -30.28
C ILE A 63 -15.04 28.62 -31.77
N LEU A 64 -14.08 27.76 -32.15
CA LEU A 64 -13.48 27.79 -33.50
C LEU A 64 -14.29 27.05 -34.55
N THR A 65 -14.98 25.96 -34.17
CA THR A 65 -15.64 25.05 -35.13
C THR A 65 -17.15 24.98 -34.95
N GLY A 66 -17.70 25.42 -33.83
CA GLY A 66 -19.10 25.25 -33.47
C GLY A 66 -19.51 23.78 -33.21
N TRP A 67 -18.53 22.86 -32.99
CA TRP A 67 -18.79 21.43 -32.79
C TRP A 67 -19.25 21.12 -31.37
N PRO A 68 -20.53 20.77 -31.13
CA PRO A 68 -21.10 20.68 -29.77
C PRO A 68 -20.63 19.44 -28.98
N TYR A 69 -20.04 18.43 -29.64
CA TYR A 69 -19.59 17.18 -28.99
C TYR A 69 -18.15 17.22 -28.51
N ALA A 70 -17.45 18.35 -28.68
CA ALA A 70 -16.05 18.48 -28.27
C ALA A 70 -15.82 18.20 -26.77
N ASP A 71 -16.72 18.67 -25.89
CA ASP A 71 -16.68 18.43 -24.44
C ASP A 71 -16.87 16.94 -24.12
N THR A 72 -17.81 16.27 -24.76
CA THR A 72 -18.07 14.84 -24.56
C THR A 72 -16.83 13.99 -24.91
N VAL A 73 -16.18 14.29 -26.04
CA VAL A 73 -14.97 13.56 -26.47
C VAL A 73 -13.81 13.82 -25.52
N ALA A 74 -13.60 15.08 -25.09
CA ALA A 74 -12.59 15.42 -24.12
C ALA A 74 -12.81 14.70 -22.78
N SER A 75 -14.04 14.67 -22.29
CA SER A 75 -14.42 13.98 -21.05
C SER A 75 -14.15 12.49 -21.12
N LEU A 76 -14.54 11.82 -22.22
CA LEU A 76 -14.26 10.39 -22.41
C LEU A 76 -12.76 10.09 -22.44
N PHE A 77 -11.97 10.94 -23.09
CA PHE A 77 -10.52 10.79 -23.14
C PHE A 77 -9.89 10.93 -21.76
N ILE A 78 -10.33 11.91 -20.95
CA ILE A 78 -9.86 12.11 -19.58
C ILE A 78 -10.19 10.90 -18.70
N VAL A 79 -11.43 10.38 -18.78
CA VAL A 79 -11.83 9.16 -18.05
C VAL A 79 -10.93 7.99 -18.42
N ALA A 80 -10.65 7.79 -19.71
CA ALA A 80 -9.78 6.71 -20.17
C ALA A 80 -8.34 6.82 -19.64
N LEU A 81 -7.83 8.04 -19.42
CA LEU A 81 -6.50 8.27 -18.84
C LEU A 81 -6.46 8.05 -17.33
N ILE A 82 -7.50 8.47 -16.62
CA ILE A 82 -7.50 8.48 -15.14
C ILE A 82 -7.93 7.13 -14.57
N LEU A 83 -8.92 6.47 -15.19
CA LEU A 83 -9.52 5.24 -14.66
C LEU A 83 -8.50 4.12 -14.37
N PRO A 84 -7.54 3.78 -15.24
CA PRO A 84 -6.56 2.72 -14.94
C PRO A 84 -5.70 3.03 -13.71
N ARG A 85 -5.30 4.28 -13.56
CA ARG A 85 -4.47 4.73 -12.40
C ARG A 85 -5.25 4.68 -11.09
N THR A 86 -6.52 5.12 -11.14
CA THR A 86 -7.42 5.07 -9.98
C THR A 86 -7.69 3.63 -9.54
N VAL A 87 -7.93 2.72 -10.49
CA VAL A 87 -8.12 1.29 -10.20
C VAL A 87 -6.84 0.67 -9.61
N ALA A 88 -5.66 1.03 -10.12
CA ALA A 88 -4.39 0.56 -9.56
C ALA A 88 -4.19 1.02 -8.11
N LEU A 89 -4.46 2.30 -7.82
CA LEU A 89 -4.39 2.84 -6.46
C LEU A 89 -5.41 2.17 -5.53
N LEU A 90 -6.65 1.97 -6.00
CA LEU A 90 -7.69 1.29 -5.23
C LEU A 90 -7.29 -0.14 -4.85
N ARG A 91 -6.68 -0.88 -5.80
CA ARG A 91 -6.17 -2.23 -5.52
C ARG A 91 -5.04 -2.22 -4.50
N GLU A 92 -4.14 -1.23 -4.57
CA GLU A 92 -3.04 -1.09 -3.63
C GLU A 92 -3.54 -0.79 -2.21
N VAL A 93 -4.46 0.16 -2.07
CA VAL A 93 -5.11 0.49 -0.80
C VAL A 93 -5.91 -0.72 -0.27
N GLY A 94 -6.69 -1.37 -1.14
CA GLY A 94 -7.44 -2.57 -0.79
C GLY A 94 -6.54 -3.70 -0.29
N HIS A 95 -5.39 -3.92 -0.92
CA HIS A 95 -4.41 -4.93 -0.48
C HIS A 95 -3.91 -4.67 0.95
N VAL A 96 -3.62 -3.42 1.30
CA VAL A 96 -3.20 -3.05 2.66
C VAL A 96 -4.35 -3.17 3.66
N LEU A 97 -5.56 -2.70 3.30
CA LEU A 97 -6.73 -2.78 4.20
C LEU A 97 -7.20 -4.22 4.45
N LEU A 98 -6.94 -5.13 3.52
CA LEU A 98 -7.23 -6.56 3.65
C LEU A 98 -6.04 -7.34 4.24
N GLU A 99 -5.10 -6.64 4.86
CA GLU A 99 -3.91 -7.24 5.49
C GLU A 99 -3.11 -8.15 4.55
N GLY A 100 -3.05 -7.78 3.27
CA GLY A 100 -2.32 -8.53 2.27
C GLY A 100 -0.83 -8.63 2.59
N ALA A 101 -0.24 -9.78 2.26
CA ALA A 101 1.19 -10.04 2.48
C ALA A 101 2.07 -8.98 1.77
N PRO A 102 3.17 -8.54 2.39
CA PRO A 102 4.08 -7.55 1.81
C PRO A 102 4.61 -8.02 0.46
N ARG A 103 4.63 -7.14 -0.54
CA ARG A 103 5.15 -7.50 -1.87
C ARG A 103 6.63 -7.85 -1.80
N GLY A 104 6.99 -8.99 -2.38
CA GLY A 104 8.38 -9.43 -2.46
C GLY A 104 8.88 -10.21 -1.24
N ILE A 105 8.02 -10.51 -0.27
CA ILE A 105 8.33 -11.40 0.85
C ILE A 105 7.41 -12.61 0.73
N ASP A 106 8.01 -13.79 0.58
CA ASP A 106 7.27 -15.06 0.58
C ASP A 106 7.14 -15.57 2.01
N THR A 107 5.91 -15.88 2.43
CA THR A 107 5.61 -16.44 3.76
C THR A 107 6.32 -17.79 3.96
N ALA A 108 6.45 -18.59 2.90
CA ALA A 108 7.17 -19.87 2.97
C ALA A 108 8.66 -19.68 3.24
N ASP A 109 9.29 -18.66 2.64
CA ASP A 109 10.70 -18.33 2.88
C ASP A 109 10.92 -17.83 4.31
N VAL A 110 10.00 -17.02 4.83
CA VAL A 110 10.05 -16.55 6.22
C VAL A 110 9.89 -17.72 7.19
N ARG A 111 8.94 -18.63 6.95
CA ARG A 111 8.74 -19.83 7.75
C ARG A 111 9.98 -20.72 7.76
N ALA A 112 10.56 -20.97 6.59
CA ALA A 112 11.78 -21.77 6.47
C ALA A 112 12.96 -21.14 7.21
N ALA A 113 13.09 -19.83 7.18
CA ALA A 113 14.13 -19.10 7.87
C ALA A 113 13.95 -19.12 9.40
N LEU A 114 12.72 -19.03 9.89
CA LEU A 114 12.41 -19.16 11.32
C LEU A 114 12.70 -20.59 11.83
N LEU A 115 12.33 -21.62 11.06
CA LEU A 115 12.66 -23.01 11.39
C LEU A 115 14.17 -23.30 11.40
N ALA A 116 14.97 -22.50 10.69
CA ALA A 116 16.42 -22.63 10.69
C ALA A 116 17.10 -21.97 11.91
N VAL A 117 16.33 -21.24 12.73
CA VAL A 117 16.87 -20.66 13.97
C VAL A 117 17.10 -21.77 14.99
N THR A 118 18.30 -21.83 15.55
CA THR A 118 18.68 -22.86 16.53
C THR A 118 17.72 -22.84 17.73
N GLY A 119 17.12 -23.97 18.05
CA GLY A 119 16.18 -24.13 19.17
C GLY A 119 14.72 -24.00 18.77
N VAL A 120 14.38 -23.65 17.53
CA VAL A 120 13.02 -23.66 17.00
C VAL A 120 12.73 -25.04 16.41
N GLU A 121 11.65 -25.69 16.87
CA GLU A 121 11.20 -27.00 16.39
C GLU A 121 10.04 -26.88 15.39
N ASP A 122 9.12 -25.94 15.64
CA ASP A 122 8.01 -25.67 14.72
C ASP A 122 7.65 -24.18 14.73
N VAL A 123 6.95 -23.75 13.67
CA VAL A 123 6.45 -22.39 13.49
C VAL A 123 5.00 -22.49 13.03
N HIS A 124 4.09 -21.88 13.78
CA HIS A 124 2.66 -21.80 13.40
C HIS A 124 2.13 -20.38 13.63
N GLU A 125 0.88 -20.14 13.27
CA GLU A 125 0.25 -18.80 13.30
C GLU A 125 1.14 -17.70 12.68
N LEU A 126 1.82 -18.06 11.58
CA LEU A 126 2.68 -17.13 10.86
C LEU A 126 1.83 -16.23 9.96
N HIS A 127 1.67 -14.99 10.38
CA HIS A 127 0.98 -13.96 9.64
C HIS A 127 1.93 -12.86 9.21
N LEU A 128 1.81 -12.45 7.95
CA LEU A 128 2.60 -11.37 7.35
C LEU A 128 1.64 -10.38 6.73
N TRP A 129 1.71 -9.12 7.14
CA TRP A 129 0.90 -8.05 6.56
C TRP A 129 1.65 -6.72 6.54
N SER A 130 1.07 -5.72 5.91
CA SER A 130 1.60 -4.37 5.89
C SER A 130 0.65 -3.40 6.57
N ILE A 131 1.12 -2.65 7.57
CA ILE A 131 0.33 -1.56 8.18
C ILE A 131 0.21 -0.39 7.20
N ASN A 132 1.24 -0.20 6.37
CA ASN A 132 1.26 0.74 5.25
C ASN A 132 2.31 0.24 4.24
N ASP A 133 2.50 0.97 3.14
CA ASP A 133 3.45 0.64 2.07
C ASP A 133 4.93 0.48 2.51
N ARG A 134 5.28 0.83 3.76
CA ARG A 134 6.66 0.85 4.28
C ARG A 134 6.91 0.05 5.54
N ARG A 135 5.87 -0.47 6.17
CA ARG A 135 5.99 -1.17 7.45
C ARG A 135 5.41 -2.57 7.37
N PRO A 136 6.17 -3.50 6.79
CA PRO A 136 5.80 -4.89 6.88
C PRO A 136 5.93 -5.36 8.31
N THR A 137 4.97 -6.15 8.74
CA THR A 137 4.85 -6.68 10.10
C THR A 137 4.69 -8.19 10.01
N VAL A 138 5.23 -8.90 10.99
CA VAL A 138 5.11 -10.33 11.14
C VAL A 138 4.64 -10.68 12.55
N SER A 139 3.73 -11.63 12.66
CA SER A 139 3.48 -12.36 13.90
C SER A 139 3.69 -13.86 13.65
N ALA A 140 4.24 -14.55 14.64
CA ALA A 140 4.42 -15.99 14.60
C ALA A 140 4.54 -16.59 15.99
N HIS A 141 4.12 -17.84 16.11
CA HIS A 141 4.38 -18.68 17.28
C HIS A 141 5.55 -19.61 16.96
N LEU A 142 6.55 -19.60 17.83
CA LEU A 142 7.76 -20.39 17.71
C LEU A 142 7.76 -21.47 18.81
N VAL A 143 7.58 -22.71 18.41
CA VAL A 143 7.69 -23.85 19.31
C VAL A 143 9.16 -24.15 19.53
N VAL A 144 9.58 -24.18 20.80
CA VAL A 144 10.95 -24.49 21.18
C VAL A 144 11.03 -25.82 21.93
N ALA A 145 12.16 -26.51 21.80
CA ALA A 145 12.42 -27.74 22.52
C ALA A 145 12.20 -27.57 24.03
N PRO A 146 11.56 -28.53 24.71
CA PRO A 146 11.41 -28.50 26.14
C PRO A 146 12.81 -28.50 26.78
N GLN A 147 13.20 -27.40 27.39
CA GLN A 147 14.39 -27.36 28.21
C GLN A 147 14.03 -27.88 29.61
N LEU A 148 14.95 -28.59 30.21
CA LEU A 148 14.73 -29.27 31.49
C LEU A 148 14.49 -28.31 32.68
N ASP A 149 14.58 -27.01 32.47
CA ASP A 149 14.36 -25.98 33.49
C ASP A 149 13.23 -25.04 33.03
N ASP A 150 12.41 -24.61 33.97
CA ASP A 150 11.14 -23.88 33.89
C ASP A 150 11.20 -22.50 33.17
N GLU A 151 12.32 -22.17 32.54
CA GLU A 151 12.56 -20.89 31.88
C GLU A 151 12.70 -21.04 30.36
N ALA A 152 11.59 -21.40 29.68
CA ALA A 152 11.51 -21.48 28.21
C ALA A 152 11.92 -20.18 27.50
N VAL A 153 11.94 -19.06 28.20
CA VAL A 153 12.40 -17.75 27.70
C VAL A 153 13.91 -17.73 27.43
N HIS A 154 14.69 -18.71 27.91
CA HIS A 154 16.15 -18.74 27.84
C HIS A 154 16.75 -19.75 26.85
N VAL A 155 15.95 -20.30 25.92
CA VAL A 155 16.53 -21.08 24.80
C VAL A 155 17.45 -20.16 24.01
N ARG A 156 18.75 -20.52 23.98
CA ARG A 156 19.79 -19.66 23.41
C ARG A 156 20.18 -20.10 22.01
N CYS A 157 20.29 -19.11 21.15
CA CYS A 157 20.96 -19.21 19.87
C CYS A 157 22.37 -18.61 20.05
N GLY A 158 23.33 -19.41 20.51
CA GLY A 158 24.61 -18.91 20.97
C GLY A 158 24.51 -18.18 22.32
N GLU A 159 24.92 -16.90 22.37
CA GLU A 159 24.82 -16.07 23.59
C GLU A 159 23.49 -15.30 23.70
N ALA A 160 22.73 -15.21 22.59
CA ALA A 160 21.45 -14.49 22.50
C ALA A 160 20.25 -15.43 22.77
N SER A 161 19.09 -14.88 23.08
CA SER A 161 17.84 -15.63 23.17
C SER A 161 17.36 -16.05 21.77
N VAL A 162 16.57 -17.13 21.67
CA VAL A 162 15.90 -17.53 20.40
C VAL A 162 15.09 -16.37 19.85
N LEU A 163 14.43 -15.59 20.71
CA LEU A 163 13.65 -14.43 20.30
C LEU A 163 14.54 -13.38 19.62
N ASP A 164 15.70 -13.05 20.19
CA ASP A 164 16.62 -12.06 19.63
C ASP A 164 17.21 -12.54 18.30
N CYS A 165 17.54 -13.82 18.20
CA CYS A 165 18.04 -14.42 16.97
C CYS A 165 16.99 -14.40 15.86
N ALA A 166 15.75 -14.80 16.17
CA ALA A 166 14.66 -14.79 15.21
C ALA A 166 14.33 -13.36 14.74
N ALA A 167 14.20 -12.41 15.68
CA ALA A 167 13.94 -11.01 15.37
C ALA A 167 15.09 -10.37 14.57
N GLY A 168 16.34 -10.69 14.92
CA GLY A 168 17.53 -10.25 14.18
C GLY A 168 17.54 -10.77 12.75
N MET A 169 17.33 -12.06 12.56
CA MET A 169 17.24 -12.71 11.24
C MET A 169 16.11 -12.13 10.38
N LEU A 170 14.91 -11.94 10.94
CA LEU A 170 13.78 -11.35 10.24
C LEU A 170 14.10 -9.93 9.74
N ARG A 171 14.78 -9.12 10.56
CA ARG A 171 15.21 -7.77 10.20
C ARG A 171 16.27 -7.75 9.12
N GLU A 172 17.31 -8.57 9.27
CA GLU A 172 18.48 -8.55 8.37
C GLU A 172 18.16 -9.17 7.01
N ARG A 173 17.43 -10.29 6.98
CA ARG A 173 17.18 -11.03 5.76
C ARG A 173 15.95 -10.53 5.00
N PHE A 174 14.89 -10.11 5.71
CA PHE A 174 13.60 -9.77 5.11
C PHE A 174 13.20 -8.31 5.30
N GLY A 175 13.97 -7.51 6.05
CA GLY A 175 13.61 -6.13 6.37
C GLY A 175 12.38 -5.99 7.29
N LEU A 176 12.03 -7.06 8.01
CA LEU A 176 10.91 -7.11 8.95
C LEU A 176 11.33 -6.52 10.29
N HIS A 177 11.16 -5.21 10.44
CA HIS A 177 11.53 -4.47 11.65
C HIS A 177 10.49 -4.54 12.76
N HIS A 178 9.25 -4.91 12.41
CA HIS A 178 8.14 -5.07 13.35
C HIS A 178 7.76 -6.54 13.40
N SER A 179 8.20 -7.23 14.46
CA SER A 179 7.90 -8.63 14.70
C SER A 179 7.27 -8.81 16.08
N THR A 180 6.20 -9.60 16.16
CA THR A 180 5.61 -10.10 17.37
C THR A 180 5.80 -11.60 17.36
N LEU A 181 6.68 -12.12 18.22
CA LEU A 181 7.00 -13.54 18.27
C LEU A 181 6.62 -14.06 19.65
N GLN A 182 5.81 -15.10 19.67
CA GLN A 182 5.45 -15.84 20.86
C GLN A 182 6.32 -17.10 20.92
N ILE A 183 6.95 -17.32 22.06
CA ILE A 183 7.72 -18.54 22.33
C ILE A 183 6.82 -19.52 23.07
N GLU A 184 6.73 -20.75 22.58
CA GLU A 184 5.86 -21.79 23.12
C GLU A 184 6.60 -23.09 23.35
N GLN A 185 6.12 -23.84 24.33
CA GLN A 185 6.54 -25.23 24.54
C GLN A 185 5.56 -26.18 23.87
N GLY A 186 5.99 -27.36 23.42
CA GLY A 186 5.19 -28.29 22.66
C GLY A 186 3.85 -28.66 23.29
N HIS A 187 3.73 -28.67 24.63
CA HIS A 187 2.47 -28.95 25.33
C HIS A 187 1.42 -27.83 25.19
N HIS A 188 1.83 -26.60 24.91
CA HIS A 188 0.91 -25.47 24.74
C HIS A 188 0.15 -25.56 23.41
N VAL A 189 0.82 -26.04 22.37
CA VAL A 189 0.29 -26.22 21.01
C VAL A 189 -0.92 -27.17 20.97
N GLU A 190 -1.03 -28.13 21.92
CA GLU A 190 -2.14 -29.08 21.99
C GLU A 190 -3.48 -28.42 22.37
N HIS A 191 -3.45 -27.20 22.93
CA HIS A 191 -4.62 -26.47 23.41
C HIS A 191 -5.05 -25.33 22.48
N GLU A 192 -4.33 -25.08 21.38
CA GLU A 192 -4.66 -24.03 20.43
C GLU A 192 -5.43 -24.56 19.20
N ASP A 193 -6.50 -23.87 18.84
CA ASP A 193 -7.18 -24.08 17.55
C ASP A 193 -6.29 -23.53 16.44
N ARG A 194 -5.65 -24.41 15.68
CA ARG A 194 -4.77 -24.01 14.56
C ARG A 194 -5.59 -23.40 13.44
N CYS A 195 -5.32 -22.16 13.09
CA CYS A 195 -5.78 -21.59 11.83
C CYS A 195 -5.05 -22.27 10.65
N HIS A 196 -5.81 -22.83 9.73
CA HIS A 196 -5.34 -23.54 8.53
C HIS A 196 -5.25 -22.59 7.33
#